data_c2854fc2b35edddffd07706c386388a7
#
_entry.id   c2854fc2b35edddffd07706c386388a7
#
_cell.length_a   1.000
_cell.length_b   1.000
_cell.length_c   1.000
_cell.angle_alpha   90.00
_cell.angle_beta   90.00
_cell.angle_gamma   90.00
#
_symmetry.space_group_name_H-M   'P 1'
#
loop_
_entity.id
_entity.type
_entity.pdbx_description
1 polymer ?
#
loop_
_entity_poly.entity_id
_entity_poly.type
_entity_poly.pdbx_seq_one_letter_code
_entity_poly.pdbx_strand_id
1 'polypeptide(L)'
;MQLTETVKLYPNKYQIELIKVTMTEYISTVNHLVLDAINGRAITKITTADVNAILPSALCNQCIRDAKSIIRKYNKALRNSNTQVRLPVLKKMCCYINNQNFRINDDCISFPVIINGKSKRISVKTKISKRQKSIFSSSKLGTMRIVVKGHDLVAQIVYDAKEDAASSNNNVMGVDLGIKCPAVSYCPDGSVKFYGNGRKNKYIRRHYNNLRKRFQKAKKPKVVVKINNKEQRIMKDIDHKLSHEIVNTHPIRNELVSHQYWQATRIPCL
;
A
#
# COMPACT_ATOMS: atom_id res chain seq x y z
N MET A 1 -9.66 0.53 -13.51
CA MET A 1 -8.33 0.54 -12.81
C MET A 1 -8.48 0.15 -11.35
N GLN A 2 -7.56 -0.67 -10.78
CA GLN A 2 -7.63 -1.04 -9.36
C GLN A 2 -6.83 -0.07 -8.50
N LEU A 3 -7.47 0.50 -7.50
CA LEU A 3 -6.89 1.40 -6.51
C LEU A 3 -7.01 0.82 -5.10
N THR A 4 -6.25 1.38 -4.14
CA THR A 4 -6.25 0.91 -2.75
C THR A 4 -6.46 2.08 -1.79
N GLU A 5 -7.50 2.00 -0.98
CA GLU A 5 -7.72 2.90 0.15
C GLU A 5 -7.16 2.31 1.44
N THR A 6 -6.60 3.17 2.28
CA THR A 6 -6.04 2.78 3.59
C THR A 6 -6.89 3.38 4.69
N VAL A 7 -7.42 2.51 5.56
CA VAL A 7 -8.24 2.88 6.72
C VAL A 7 -7.52 2.48 8.00
N LYS A 8 -7.43 3.38 8.97
CA LYS A 8 -6.86 3.08 10.28
C LYS A 8 -7.89 2.32 11.14
N LEU A 9 -7.45 1.24 11.76
CA LEU A 9 -8.23 0.44 12.70
C LEU A 9 -7.95 0.88 14.14
N TYR A 10 -8.97 0.91 14.98
CA TYR A 10 -8.90 1.25 16.40
C TYR A 10 -9.37 0.06 17.26
N PRO A 11 -8.63 -1.06 17.25
CA PRO A 11 -8.98 -2.23 18.05
C PRO A 11 -8.70 -1.98 19.51
N ASN A 12 -9.47 -2.63 20.42
CA ASN A 12 -9.13 -2.73 21.83
C ASN A 12 -7.97 -3.74 22.06
N LYS A 13 -7.45 -3.83 23.29
CA LYS A 13 -6.31 -4.70 23.62
C LYS A 13 -6.56 -6.15 23.22
N TYR A 14 -7.73 -6.68 23.56
CA TYR A 14 -8.11 -8.07 23.24
C TYR A 14 -8.19 -8.30 21.72
N GLN A 15 -8.80 -7.37 20.97
CA GLN A 15 -8.87 -7.47 19.51
C GLN A 15 -7.49 -7.41 18.85
N ILE A 16 -6.54 -6.62 19.40
CA ILE A 16 -5.16 -6.58 18.92
C ILE A 16 -4.50 -7.95 19.01
N GLU A 17 -4.68 -8.64 20.13
CA GLU A 17 -4.13 -9.99 20.33
C GLU A 17 -4.72 -11.00 19.36
N LEU A 18 -6.04 -11.02 19.20
CA LEU A 18 -6.72 -11.89 18.24
C LEU A 18 -6.24 -11.65 16.77
N ILE A 19 -6.11 -10.40 16.38
CA ILE A 19 -5.62 -10.04 15.05
C ILE A 19 -4.17 -10.49 14.89
N LYS A 20 -3.31 -10.28 15.88
CA LYS A 20 -1.91 -10.71 15.83
C LYS A 20 -1.79 -12.24 15.76
N VAL A 21 -2.53 -12.98 16.56
CA VAL A 21 -2.56 -14.44 16.50
C VAL A 21 -2.97 -14.91 15.12
N THR A 22 -4.05 -14.35 14.55
CA THR A 22 -4.52 -14.69 13.21
C THR A 22 -3.48 -14.36 12.13
N MET A 23 -2.80 -13.21 12.24
CA MET A 23 -1.73 -12.83 11.30
C MET A 23 -0.50 -13.74 11.40
N THR A 24 -0.13 -14.14 12.62
CA THR A 24 1.01 -15.05 12.84
C THR A 24 0.73 -16.40 12.22
N GLU A 25 -0.44 -16.96 12.46
CA GLU A 25 -0.88 -18.23 11.88
C GLU A 25 -0.95 -18.13 10.34
N TYR A 26 -1.48 -17.02 9.81
CA TYR A 26 -1.51 -16.76 8.36
C TYR A 26 -0.11 -16.80 7.74
N ILE A 27 0.86 -16.08 8.32
CA ILE A 27 2.24 -16.01 7.81
C ILE A 27 2.92 -17.38 7.94
N SER A 28 2.77 -18.06 9.07
CA SER A 28 3.29 -19.40 9.27
C SER A 28 2.77 -20.36 8.21
N THR A 29 1.48 -20.35 7.97
CA THR A 29 0.84 -21.20 6.95
C THR A 29 1.36 -20.89 5.55
N VAL A 30 1.49 -19.61 5.17
CA VAL A 30 2.06 -19.24 3.86
C VAL A 30 3.50 -19.70 3.72
N ASN A 31 4.34 -19.52 4.77
CA ASN A 31 5.72 -19.97 4.74
C ASN A 31 5.85 -21.50 4.62
N HIS A 32 5.00 -22.26 5.32
CA HIS A 32 4.96 -23.73 5.18
C HIS A 32 4.57 -24.16 3.76
N LEU A 33 3.52 -23.55 3.19
CA LEU A 33 3.11 -23.84 1.81
C LEU A 33 4.19 -23.49 0.78
N VAL A 34 4.93 -22.42 1.01
CA VAL A 34 6.06 -22.03 0.14
C VAL A 34 7.20 -23.04 0.26
N LEU A 35 7.53 -23.46 1.47
CA LEU A 35 8.57 -24.46 1.71
C LEU A 35 8.22 -25.83 1.09
N ASP A 36 7.00 -26.29 1.30
CA ASP A 36 6.46 -27.52 0.70
C ASP A 36 6.57 -27.50 -0.81
N ALA A 37 6.20 -26.35 -1.42
CA ALA A 37 6.26 -26.20 -2.88
C ALA A 37 7.72 -26.18 -3.43
N ILE A 38 8.65 -25.63 -2.67
CA ILE A 38 10.08 -25.66 -3.03
C ILE A 38 10.64 -27.08 -2.91
N ASN A 39 10.15 -27.86 -1.93
CA ASN A 39 10.50 -29.27 -1.72
C ASN A 39 9.78 -30.24 -2.69
N GLY A 40 9.06 -29.75 -3.70
CA GLY A 40 8.47 -30.53 -4.78
C GLY A 40 6.97 -30.80 -4.68
N ARG A 41 6.28 -30.34 -3.62
CA ARG A 41 4.81 -30.46 -3.55
C ARG A 41 4.13 -29.57 -4.60
N ALA A 42 3.27 -30.13 -5.43
CA ALA A 42 2.57 -29.38 -6.49
C ALA A 42 1.56 -28.39 -5.91
N ILE A 43 1.97 -27.13 -5.71
CA ILE A 43 1.13 -26.06 -5.12
C ILE A 43 -0.15 -25.76 -5.92
N THR A 44 -0.19 -26.09 -7.21
CA THR A 44 -1.34 -25.89 -8.07
C THR A 44 -2.53 -26.77 -7.69
N LYS A 45 -2.27 -27.95 -7.13
CA LYS A 45 -3.26 -28.95 -6.73
C LYS A 45 -3.73 -28.80 -5.28
N ILE A 46 -3.10 -27.91 -4.48
CA ILE A 46 -3.45 -27.72 -3.07
C ILE A 46 -4.81 -27.04 -2.92
N THR A 47 -5.68 -27.62 -2.13
CA THR A 47 -7.00 -27.12 -1.70
C THR A 47 -6.97 -26.69 -0.23
N THR A 48 -8.05 -26.10 0.26
CA THR A 48 -8.15 -25.70 1.68
C THR A 48 -8.16 -26.89 2.65
N ALA A 49 -8.58 -28.08 2.19
CA ALA A 49 -8.55 -29.31 2.98
C ALA A 49 -7.13 -29.82 3.22
N ASP A 50 -6.19 -29.51 2.31
CA ASP A 50 -4.79 -29.91 2.41
C ASP A 50 -3.95 -28.97 3.30
N VAL A 51 -4.56 -27.87 3.76
CA VAL A 51 -3.87 -26.86 4.59
C VAL A 51 -4.09 -27.19 6.06
N ASN A 52 -3.07 -27.70 6.71
CA ASN A 52 -3.09 -27.94 8.14
C ASN A 52 -2.84 -26.62 8.91
N ALA A 53 -3.88 -25.85 9.15
CA ALA A 53 -3.80 -24.56 9.87
C ALA A 53 -5.10 -24.30 10.64
N ILE A 54 -4.97 -23.65 11.79
CA ILE A 54 -6.13 -23.20 12.60
C ILE A 54 -6.66 -21.88 12.02
N LEU A 55 -6.90 -21.84 10.71
CA LEU A 55 -7.40 -20.66 10.00
C LEU A 55 -8.81 -20.89 9.45
N PRO A 56 -9.66 -19.85 9.38
CA PRO A 56 -10.87 -19.91 8.57
C PRO A 56 -10.56 -20.36 7.14
N SER A 57 -11.38 -21.20 6.53
CA SER A 57 -11.17 -21.69 5.15
C SER A 57 -10.97 -20.57 4.12
N ALA A 58 -11.64 -19.43 4.34
CA ALA A 58 -11.45 -18.25 3.53
C ALA A 58 -10.03 -17.67 3.62
N LEU A 59 -9.40 -17.70 4.79
CA LEU A 59 -8.01 -17.28 4.98
C LEU A 59 -7.04 -18.33 4.44
N CYS A 60 -7.33 -19.64 4.60
CA CYS A 60 -6.56 -20.72 3.97
C CYS A 60 -6.49 -20.54 2.45
N ASN A 61 -7.62 -20.20 1.80
CA ASN A 61 -7.63 -19.87 0.37
C ASN A 61 -6.69 -18.71 0.02
N GLN A 62 -6.64 -17.67 0.86
CA GLN A 62 -5.73 -16.55 0.63
C GLN A 62 -4.26 -16.96 0.86
N CYS A 63 -3.97 -17.82 1.85
CA CYS A 63 -2.64 -18.38 2.06
C CYS A 63 -2.14 -19.14 0.81
N ILE A 64 -3.00 -19.97 0.22
CA ILE A 64 -2.68 -20.71 -1.02
C ILE A 64 -2.40 -19.74 -2.17
N ARG A 65 -3.21 -18.70 -2.35
CA ARG A 65 -3.02 -17.68 -3.40
C ARG A 65 -1.72 -16.90 -3.20
N ASP A 66 -1.41 -16.51 -1.98
CA ASP A 66 -0.17 -15.83 -1.63
C ASP A 66 1.04 -16.72 -1.89
N ALA A 67 1.02 -17.97 -1.42
CA ALA A 67 2.08 -18.94 -1.66
C ALA A 67 2.31 -19.16 -3.16
N LYS A 68 1.24 -19.34 -3.96
CA LYS A 68 1.32 -19.45 -5.44
C LYS A 68 1.99 -18.22 -6.06
N SER A 69 1.67 -17.02 -5.58
CA SER A 69 2.27 -15.77 -6.08
C SER A 69 3.75 -15.66 -5.74
N ILE A 70 4.14 -16.04 -4.51
CA ILE A 70 5.53 -16.04 -4.03
C ILE A 70 6.36 -17.02 -4.84
N ILE A 71 5.88 -18.27 -5.00
CA ILE A 71 6.58 -19.31 -5.77
C ILE A 71 6.74 -18.90 -7.24
N ARG A 72 5.72 -18.30 -7.85
CA ARG A 72 5.83 -17.78 -9.24
C ARG A 72 6.96 -16.75 -9.36
N LYS A 73 7.06 -15.82 -8.40
CA LYS A 73 8.13 -14.80 -8.38
C LYS A 73 9.50 -15.43 -8.12
N TYR A 74 9.58 -16.39 -7.20
CA TYR A 74 10.80 -17.12 -6.90
C TYR A 74 11.31 -17.90 -8.11
N ASN A 75 10.43 -18.66 -8.79
CA ASN A 75 10.79 -19.39 -10.00
C ASN A 75 11.21 -18.47 -11.16
N LYS A 76 10.56 -17.30 -11.29
CA LYS A 76 10.98 -16.27 -12.25
C LYS A 76 12.38 -15.73 -11.91
N ALA A 77 12.66 -15.48 -10.63
CA ALA A 77 13.98 -15.03 -10.19
C ALA A 77 15.06 -16.09 -10.43
N LEU A 78 14.78 -17.36 -10.17
CA LEU A 78 15.70 -18.47 -10.47
C LEU A 78 16.06 -18.56 -11.96
N ARG A 79 15.09 -18.36 -12.85
CA ARG A 79 15.33 -18.40 -14.31
C ARG A 79 16.15 -17.21 -14.82
N ASN A 80 16.00 -16.03 -14.17
CA ASN A 80 16.60 -14.78 -14.65
C ASN A 80 17.89 -14.41 -13.90
N SER A 81 18.31 -15.19 -12.91
CA SER A 81 19.48 -14.87 -12.08
C SER A 81 20.59 -15.89 -12.30
N ASN A 82 21.80 -15.38 -12.54
CA ASN A 82 23.02 -16.19 -12.55
C ASN A 82 23.61 -16.39 -11.13
N THR A 83 22.93 -15.85 -10.10
CA THR A 83 23.37 -15.93 -8.71
C THR A 83 22.38 -16.74 -7.88
N GLN A 84 22.84 -17.25 -6.73
CA GLN A 84 21.97 -17.97 -5.79
C GLN A 84 20.82 -17.11 -5.29
N VAL A 85 19.57 -17.49 -5.58
CA VAL A 85 18.36 -16.82 -5.12
C VAL A 85 18.03 -17.27 -3.71
N ARG A 86 17.85 -16.33 -2.78
CA ARG A 86 17.48 -16.64 -1.40
C ARG A 86 16.04 -17.17 -1.32
N LEU A 87 15.82 -18.11 -0.40
CA LEU A 87 14.49 -18.64 -0.10
C LEU A 87 13.56 -17.49 0.37
N PRO A 88 12.36 -17.38 -0.21
CA PRO A 88 11.40 -16.36 0.19
C PRO A 88 10.73 -16.72 1.52
N VAL A 89 10.93 -15.90 2.54
CA VAL A 89 10.30 -16.05 3.86
C VAL A 89 9.56 -14.77 4.19
N LEU A 90 8.26 -14.87 4.45
CA LEU A 90 7.47 -13.75 4.95
C LEU A 90 7.79 -13.49 6.42
N LYS A 91 8.19 -12.25 6.73
CA LYS A 91 8.48 -11.79 8.11
C LYS A 91 7.52 -10.71 8.58
N LYS A 92 6.89 -10.01 7.64
CA LYS A 92 6.03 -8.87 7.95
C LYS A 92 4.62 -9.34 8.27
N MET A 93 4.13 -8.99 9.46
CA MET A 93 2.78 -9.34 9.89
C MET A 93 1.72 -8.72 8.99
N CYS A 94 0.99 -9.56 8.30
CA CYS A 94 -0.16 -9.20 7.47
C CYS A 94 -1.07 -10.40 7.27
N CYS A 95 -2.34 -10.14 6.93
CA CYS A 95 -3.24 -11.16 6.41
C CYS A 95 -4.12 -10.55 5.32
N TYR A 96 -4.47 -11.37 4.33
CA TYR A 96 -5.39 -11.00 3.27
C TYR A 96 -6.76 -11.64 3.51
N ILE A 97 -7.80 -10.87 3.26
CA ILE A 97 -9.20 -11.26 3.42
C ILE A 97 -9.91 -10.92 2.12
N ASN A 98 -10.59 -11.89 1.52
CA ASN A 98 -11.32 -11.64 0.28
C ASN A 98 -12.57 -10.77 0.54
N ASN A 99 -13.12 -10.19 -0.52
CA ASN A 99 -14.25 -9.27 -0.46
C ASN A 99 -15.54 -9.86 0.14
N GLN A 100 -15.73 -11.17 0.10
CA GLN A 100 -16.89 -11.85 0.67
C GLN A 100 -16.80 -12.00 2.19
N ASN A 101 -15.59 -11.92 2.74
CA ASN A 101 -15.31 -12.22 4.15
C ASN A 101 -15.08 -11.00 5.04
N PHE A 102 -15.15 -9.79 4.52
CA PHE A 102 -15.21 -8.59 5.33
C PHE A 102 -16.44 -7.75 4.97
N ARG A 103 -16.87 -6.90 5.91
CA ARG A 103 -17.95 -5.95 5.71
C ARG A 103 -17.51 -4.60 6.27
N ILE A 104 -17.83 -3.53 5.55
CA ILE A 104 -17.59 -2.16 5.96
C ILE A 104 -18.95 -1.58 6.38
N ASN A 105 -19.04 -1.20 7.63
CA ASN A 105 -20.15 -0.40 8.16
C ASN A 105 -19.62 1.01 8.42
N ASP A 106 -20.50 1.97 8.75
CA ASP A 106 -20.15 3.39 8.88
C ASP A 106 -18.90 3.66 9.72
N ASP A 107 -18.77 3.02 10.88
CA ASP A 107 -17.68 3.25 11.83
C ASP A 107 -16.91 1.97 12.21
N CYS A 108 -17.16 0.86 11.52
CA CYS A 108 -16.57 -0.42 11.84
C CYS A 108 -16.23 -1.21 10.57
N ILE A 109 -15.16 -2.01 10.64
CA ILE A 109 -14.89 -3.07 9.67
C ILE A 109 -14.96 -4.39 10.39
N SER A 110 -15.77 -5.33 9.87
CA SER A 110 -15.93 -6.67 10.42
C SER A 110 -15.25 -7.71 9.53
N PHE A 111 -14.50 -8.62 10.16
CA PHE A 111 -13.74 -9.67 9.47
C PHE A 111 -13.50 -10.87 10.37
N PRO A 112 -13.18 -12.06 9.81
CA PRO A 112 -12.92 -13.26 10.58
C PRO A 112 -11.54 -13.24 11.25
N VAL A 113 -11.47 -13.76 12.47
CA VAL A 113 -10.24 -14.01 13.24
C VAL A 113 -10.35 -15.37 13.94
N ILE A 114 -9.27 -15.84 14.52
CA ILE A 114 -9.21 -17.05 15.35
C ILE A 114 -9.54 -16.68 16.79
N ILE A 115 -10.54 -17.35 17.36
CA ILE A 115 -10.88 -17.26 18.79
C ILE A 115 -11.03 -18.69 19.32
N ASN A 116 -10.17 -19.10 20.25
CA ASN A 116 -10.16 -20.46 20.85
C ASN A 116 -10.17 -21.57 19.78
N GLY A 117 -9.29 -21.44 18.77
CA GLY A 117 -9.18 -22.42 17.69
C GLY A 117 -10.34 -22.43 16.68
N LYS A 118 -11.31 -21.54 16.83
CA LYS A 118 -12.48 -21.45 15.93
C LYS A 118 -12.50 -20.11 15.18
N SER A 119 -13.01 -20.13 13.96
CA SER A 119 -13.26 -18.91 13.19
C SER A 119 -14.44 -18.15 13.79
N LYS A 120 -14.21 -16.93 14.23
CA LYS A 120 -15.27 -16.00 14.65
C LYS A 120 -15.07 -14.64 13.98
N ARG A 121 -16.16 -13.91 13.78
CA ARG A 121 -16.12 -12.56 13.21
C ARG A 121 -16.02 -11.53 14.32
N ILE A 122 -15.12 -10.57 14.17
CA ILE A 122 -15.03 -9.39 15.03
C ILE A 122 -15.33 -8.13 14.24
N SER A 123 -15.85 -7.11 14.93
CA SER A 123 -16.04 -5.75 14.38
C SER A 123 -15.05 -4.82 15.06
N VAL A 124 -14.22 -4.16 14.28
CA VAL A 124 -13.19 -3.22 14.75
C VAL A 124 -13.57 -1.81 14.37
N LYS A 125 -13.55 -0.89 15.33
CA LYS A 125 -13.83 0.53 15.10
C LYS A 125 -12.83 1.13 14.11
N THR A 126 -13.32 2.03 13.24
CA THR A 126 -12.52 2.77 12.25
C THR A 126 -12.97 4.22 12.18
N LYS A 127 -12.18 5.04 11.50
CA LYS A 127 -12.59 6.39 11.13
C LYS A 127 -12.53 6.52 9.61
N ILE A 128 -13.69 6.40 8.97
CA ILE A 128 -13.83 6.45 7.52
C ILE A 128 -14.24 7.88 7.12
N SER A 129 -13.51 8.50 6.21
CA SER A 129 -13.82 9.83 5.69
C SER A 129 -15.04 9.79 4.76
N LYS A 130 -15.71 10.93 4.57
CA LYS A 130 -16.85 11.06 3.63
C LYS A 130 -16.49 10.56 2.22
N ARG A 131 -15.29 10.91 1.73
CA ARG A 131 -14.76 10.44 0.44
C ARG A 131 -14.64 8.91 0.39
N GLN A 132 -14.07 8.30 1.43
CA GLN A 132 -13.92 6.84 1.50
C GLN A 132 -15.29 6.13 1.58
N LYS A 133 -16.26 6.68 2.32
CA LYS A 133 -17.64 6.15 2.35
C LYS A 133 -18.25 6.15 0.95
N SER A 134 -18.14 7.26 0.22
CA SER A 134 -18.60 7.34 -1.17
C SER A 134 -17.93 6.30 -2.08
N ILE A 135 -16.62 6.12 -1.98
CA ILE A 135 -15.89 5.13 -2.76
C ILE A 135 -16.37 3.71 -2.43
N PHE A 136 -16.45 3.37 -1.15
CA PHE A 136 -16.82 2.01 -0.73
C PHE A 136 -18.26 1.64 -1.05
N SER A 137 -19.18 2.61 -1.12
CA SER A 137 -20.58 2.38 -1.50
C SER A 137 -20.79 2.32 -3.02
N SER A 138 -19.98 3.03 -3.80
CA SER A 138 -20.15 3.14 -5.26
C SER A 138 -19.28 2.19 -6.08
N SER A 139 -18.26 1.58 -5.47
CA SER A 139 -17.27 0.77 -6.18
C SER A 139 -17.32 -0.70 -5.77
N LYS A 140 -16.98 -1.59 -6.69
CA LYS A 140 -16.78 -3.00 -6.38
C LYS A 140 -15.52 -3.16 -5.53
N LEU A 141 -15.68 -3.72 -4.32
CA LEU A 141 -14.56 -3.97 -3.42
C LEU A 141 -13.85 -5.27 -3.78
N GLY A 142 -12.53 -5.22 -3.75
CA GLY A 142 -11.64 -6.35 -3.92
C GLY A 142 -11.15 -6.91 -2.58
N THR A 143 -9.91 -7.37 -2.54
CA THR A 143 -9.30 -7.95 -1.34
C THR A 143 -8.93 -6.87 -0.33
N MET A 144 -9.16 -7.12 0.95
CA MET A 144 -8.65 -6.33 2.06
C MET A 144 -7.38 -6.97 2.60
N ARG A 145 -6.36 -6.13 2.87
CA ARG A 145 -5.14 -6.54 3.56
C ARG A 145 -5.03 -5.82 4.89
N ILE A 146 -4.89 -6.56 5.98
CA ILE A 146 -4.59 -5.99 7.30
C ILE A 146 -3.09 -6.04 7.52
N VAL A 147 -2.49 -4.92 7.94
CA VAL A 147 -1.04 -4.80 8.17
C VAL A 147 -0.75 -3.99 9.42
N VAL A 148 0.39 -4.26 10.04
CA VAL A 148 0.96 -3.43 11.10
C VAL A 148 1.84 -2.35 10.46
N LYS A 149 1.55 -1.09 10.74
CA LYS A 149 2.32 0.07 10.28
C LYS A 149 2.79 0.90 11.48
N GLY A 150 4.03 0.68 11.90
CA GLY A 150 4.52 1.23 13.17
C GLY A 150 3.77 0.61 14.35
N HIS A 151 3.06 1.44 15.12
CA HIS A 151 2.21 0.98 16.23
C HIS A 151 0.75 0.81 15.85
N ASP A 152 0.37 1.17 14.62
CA ASP A 152 -1.01 1.17 14.16
C ASP A 152 -1.33 -0.09 13.35
N LEU A 153 -2.56 -0.58 13.49
CA LEU A 153 -3.17 -1.54 12.58
C LEU A 153 -3.95 -0.77 11.49
N VAL A 154 -3.73 -1.13 10.24
CA VAL A 154 -4.41 -0.52 9.11
C VAL A 154 -4.99 -1.58 8.17
N ALA A 155 -6.18 -1.31 7.66
CA ALA A 155 -6.80 -2.07 6.58
C ALA A 155 -6.54 -1.36 5.26
N GLN A 156 -5.99 -2.08 4.30
CA GLN A 156 -5.79 -1.64 2.91
C GLN A 156 -6.83 -2.36 2.05
N ILE A 157 -7.77 -1.62 1.48
CA ILE A 157 -8.92 -2.17 0.76
C ILE A 157 -8.76 -1.81 -0.70
N VAL A 158 -8.71 -2.82 -1.55
CA VAL A 158 -8.69 -2.67 -3.01
C VAL A 158 -10.11 -2.39 -3.50
N TYR A 159 -10.26 -1.51 -4.47
CA TYR A 159 -11.52 -1.23 -5.14
C TYR A 159 -11.30 -0.97 -6.62
N ASP A 160 -12.33 -1.26 -7.42
CA ASP A 160 -12.33 -0.97 -8.84
C ASP A 160 -12.79 0.47 -9.05
N ALA A 161 -11.85 1.36 -9.38
CA ALA A 161 -12.15 2.74 -9.75
C ALA A 161 -12.69 2.78 -11.19
N LYS A 162 -13.75 3.55 -11.38
CA LYS A 162 -14.21 3.89 -12.75
C LYS A 162 -13.10 4.69 -13.42
N GLU A 163 -12.79 4.35 -14.64
CA GLU A 163 -11.92 5.15 -15.49
C GLU A 163 -12.78 6.20 -16.19
N ASP A 164 -12.36 7.45 -16.10
CA ASP A 164 -12.96 8.48 -16.93
C ASP A 164 -12.58 8.19 -18.38
N ALA A 165 -13.49 8.43 -19.31
CA ALA A 165 -13.18 8.32 -20.72
C ALA A 165 -11.96 9.20 -21.03
N ALA A 166 -10.99 8.64 -21.74
CA ALA A 166 -9.85 9.43 -22.19
C ALA A 166 -10.38 10.62 -22.99
N SER A 167 -9.91 11.83 -22.64
CA SER A 167 -10.23 13.01 -23.43
C SER A 167 -9.80 12.76 -24.87
N SER A 168 -10.69 12.99 -25.83
CA SER A 168 -10.39 12.89 -27.27
C SER A 168 -9.43 13.97 -27.77
N ASN A 169 -9.02 14.89 -26.92
CA ASN A 169 -8.05 15.94 -27.24
C ASN A 169 -6.63 15.38 -27.27
N ASN A 170 -6.02 15.41 -28.44
CA ASN A 170 -4.63 15.00 -28.69
C ASN A 170 -3.56 15.98 -28.18
N ASN A 171 -3.91 16.92 -27.31
CA ASN A 171 -2.94 17.87 -26.76
C ASN A 171 -2.06 17.15 -25.72
N VAL A 172 -0.79 17.09 -25.98
CA VAL A 172 0.23 16.46 -25.13
C VAL A 172 1.08 17.53 -24.48
N MET A 173 1.25 17.46 -23.17
CA MET A 173 2.16 18.31 -22.41
C MET A 173 3.42 17.50 -22.04
N GLY A 174 4.59 18.01 -22.42
CA GLY A 174 5.88 17.48 -21.96
C GLY A 174 6.18 17.98 -20.55
N VAL A 175 6.66 17.10 -19.65
CA VAL A 175 7.11 17.50 -18.30
C VAL A 175 8.51 16.96 -18.07
N ASP A 176 9.46 17.87 -17.82
CA ASP A 176 10.83 17.53 -17.41
C ASP A 176 11.01 17.71 -15.92
N LEU A 177 11.74 16.79 -15.28
CA LEU A 177 12.01 16.79 -13.84
C LEU A 177 13.46 17.15 -13.57
N GLY A 178 13.68 18.16 -12.72
CA GLY A 178 15.00 18.68 -12.41
C GLY A 178 15.28 18.91 -10.94
N ILE A 179 16.54 19.12 -10.59
CA ILE A 179 16.98 19.37 -9.19
C ILE A 179 16.86 20.86 -8.83
N LYS A 180 17.17 21.76 -9.75
CA LYS A 180 17.13 23.21 -9.54
C LYS A 180 15.71 23.74 -9.60
N CYS A 181 14.98 23.29 -10.61
CA CYS A 181 13.54 23.43 -10.74
C CYS A 181 12.93 22.03 -10.72
N PRO A 182 12.07 21.69 -9.73
CA PRO A 182 11.51 20.35 -9.59
C PRO A 182 10.76 19.83 -10.79
N ALA A 183 10.06 20.70 -11.52
CA ALA A 183 9.44 20.35 -12.79
C ALA A 183 9.33 21.56 -13.71
N VAL A 184 9.40 21.32 -15.02
CA VAL A 184 9.14 22.28 -16.08
C VAL A 184 8.16 21.65 -17.05
N SER A 185 7.05 22.31 -17.38
CA SER A 185 6.13 21.85 -18.42
C SER A 185 6.30 22.67 -19.69
N TYR A 186 6.11 21.99 -20.82
CA TYR A 186 6.05 22.58 -22.15
C TYR A 186 4.77 22.09 -22.83
N CYS A 187 4.01 23.03 -23.38
CA CYS A 187 2.80 22.74 -24.15
C CYS A 187 3.03 23.04 -25.65
N PRO A 188 2.28 22.40 -26.56
CA PRO A 188 2.43 22.62 -28.01
C PRO A 188 2.15 24.04 -28.47
N ASP A 189 1.45 24.84 -27.67
CA ASP A 189 1.22 26.28 -27.89
C ASP A 189 2.46 27.15 -27.62
N GLY A 190 3.61 26.52 -27.28
CA GLY A 190 4.85 27.18 -26.93
C GLY A 190 4.92 27.66 -25.47
N SER A 191 3.90 27.45 -24.65
CA SER A 191 3.92 27.89 -23.26
C SER A 191 4.85 27.02 -22.43
N VAL A 192 5.70 27.67 -21.61
CA VAL A 192 6.62 27.01 -20.67
C VAL A 192 6.29 27.46 -19.25
N LYS A 193 6.13 26.51 -18.32
CA LYS A 193 5.91 26.83 -16.92
C LYS A 193 6.87 26.07 -16.01
N PHE A 194 7.44 26.80 -15.04
CA PHE A 194 8.37 26.29 -14.05
C PHE A 194 7.64 26.05 -12.71
N TYR A 195 7.86 24.88 -12.10
CA TYR A 195 7.18 24.50 -10.87
C TYR A 195 8.14 24.19 -9.73
N GLY A 196 7.78 24.69 -8.56
CA GLY A 196 8.47 24.39 -7.30
C GLY A 196 9.80 25.12 -7.12
N ASN A 197 10.47 24.81 -6.00
CA ASN A 197 11.73 25.44 -5.61
C ASN A 197 12.73 24.38 -5.11
N GLY A 198 13.66 23.97 -5.99
CA GLY A 198 14.67 22.96 -5.68
C GLY A 198 15.66 23.39 -4.59
N ARG A 199 15.93 24.70 -4.42
CA ARG A 199 16.77 25.20 -3.30
C ARG A 199 16.11 24.92 -1.96
N LYS A 200 14.78 25.15 -1.84
CA LYS A 200 14.00 24.85 -0.64
C LYS A 200 13.99 23.34 -0.35
N ASN A 201 13.79 22.52 -1.37
CA ASN A 201 13.84 21.07 -1.24
C ASN A 201 15.20 20.59 -0.74
N LYS A 202 16.29 21.10 -1.32
CA LYS A 202 17.67 20.80 -0.92
C LYS A 202 17.97 21.25 0.51
N TYR A 203 17.47 22.42 0.92
CA TYR A 203 17.58 22.91 2.28
C TYR A 203 16.90 21.98 3.28
N ILE A 204 15.65 21.57 3.01
CA ILE A 204 14.89 20.66 3.89
C ILE A 204 15.64 19.33 4.07
N ARG A 205 16.09 18.73 2.97
CA ARG A 205 16.84 17.46 3.00
C ARG A 205 18.15 17.59 3.79
N ARG A 206 18.91 18.65 3.58
CA ARG A 206 20.16 18.94 4.33
C ARG A 206 19.89 19.15 5.81
N HIS A 207 18.87 19.92 6.16
CA HIS A 207 18.48 20.20 7.54
C HIS A 207 18.19 18.89 8.31
N TYR A 208 17.33 18.04 7.78
CA TYR A 208 17.00 16.79 8.44
C TYR A 208 18.15 15.78 8.45
N ASN A 209 18.99 15.77 7.42
CA ASN A 209 20.21 14.95 7.41
C ASN A 209 21.18 15.40 8.53
N ASN A 210 21.41 16.69 8.68
CA ASN A 210 22.26 17.24 9.72
C ASN A 210 21.69 16.96 11.13
N LEU A 211 20.38 17.10 11.32
CA LEU A 211 19.73 16.74 12.58
C LEU A 211 19.94 15.25 12.92
N ARG A 212 19.75 14.35 11.96
CA ARG A 212 20.00 12.91 12.17
C ARG A 212 21.44 12.65 12.57
N LYS A 213 22.42 13.20 11.83
CA LYS A 213 23.85 13.08 12.16
C LYS A 213 24.18 13.60 13.56
N ARG A 214 23.64 14.77 13.94
CA ARG A 214 23.83 15.38 15.28
C ARG A 214 23.32 14.47 16.40
N PHE A 215 22.10 13.94 16.27
CA PHE A 215 21.52 13.05 17.29
C PHE A 215 22.14 11.66 17.32
N GLN A 216 22.62 11.15 16.19
CA GLN A 216 23.42 9.92 16.14
C GLN A 216 24.74 10.07 16.89
N LYS A 217 25.49 11.19 16.67
CA LYS A 217 26.71 11.51 17.43
C LYS A 217 26.42 11.64 18.93
N ALA A 218 25.30 12.25 19.30
CA ALA A 218 24.86 12.39 20.69
C ALA A 218 24.27 11.10 21.31
N LYS A 219 24.36 9.95 20.61
CA LYS A 219 23.82 8.65 21.04
C LYS A 219 22.34 8.69 21.49
N LYS A 220 21.51 9.51 20.81
CA LYS A 220 20.06 9.67 21.10
C LYS A 220 19.17 8.96 20.07
N PRO A 221 19.16 7.60 19.98
CA PRO A 221 18.44 6.87 18.94
C PRO A 221 16.94 7.09 18.97
N LYS A 222 16.32 7.26 20.16
CA LYS A 222 14.88 7.53 20.29
C LYS A 222 14.46 8.83 19.58
N VAL A 223 15.33 9.86 19.59
CA VAL A 223 15.06 11.14 18.92
C VAL A 223 15.21 10.98 17.41
N VAL A 224 16.20 10.22 16.94
CA VAL A 224 16.38 9.91 15.52
C VAL A 224 15.14 9.20 14.97
N VAL A 225 14.60 8.23 15.71
CA VAL A 225 13.35 7.53 15.32
C VAL A 225 12.16 8.50 15.23
N LYS A 226 12.02 9.47 16.15
CA LYS A 226 10.95 10.48 16.08
C LYS A 226 11.05 11.39 14.84
N ILE A 227 12.28 11.70 14.40
CA ILE A 227 12.52 12.57 13.23
C ILE A 227 12.33 11.78 11.91
N ASN A 228 12.52 10.47 11.91
CA ASN A 228 12.75 9.61 10.75
C ASN A 228 11.81 9.88 9.56
N ASN A 229 10.51 10.04 9.79
CA ASN A 229 9.54 10.20 8.70
C ASN A 229 9.12 11.67 8.44
N LYS A 230 9.67 12.64 9.18
CA LYS A 230 9.23 14.04 9.08
C LYS A 230 9.63 14.67 7.75
N GLU A 231 10.89 14.47 7.35
CA GLU A 231 11.39 14.90 6.04
C GLU A 231 10.57 14.31 4.90
N GLN A 232 10.36 13.00 4.91
CA GLN A 232 9.58 12.32 3.88
C GLN A 232 8.15 12.84 3.77
N ARG A 233 7.50 13.14 4.90
CA ARG A 233 6.15 13.71 4.89
C ARG A 233 6.11 15.10 4.27
N ILE A 234 7.10 15.96 4.60
CA ILE A 234 7.20 17.31 4.04
C ILE A 234 7.47 17.24 2.52
N MET A 235 8.42 16.39 2.11
CA MET A 235 8.72 16.23 0.68
C MET A 235 7.52 15.69 -0.07
N LYS A 236 6.83 14.69 0.48
CA LYS A 236 5.61 14.14 -0.12
C LYS A 236 4.49 15.17 -0.25
N ASP A 237 4.31 16.07 0.72
CA ASP A 237 3.34 17.16 0.63
C ASP A 237 3.70 18.14 -0.50
N ILE A 238 4.99 18.50 -0.61
CA ILE A 238 5.50 19.33 -1.70
C ILE A 238 5.26 18.66 -3.05
N ASP A 239 5.61 17.38 -3.20
CA ASP A 239 5.45 16.64 -4.43
C ASP A 239 3.97 16.53 -4.85
N HIS A 240 3.07 16.29 -3.88
CA HIS A 240 1.62 16.27 -4.14
C HIS A 240 1.08 17.63 -4.60
N LYS A 241 1.50 18.73 -3.97
CA LYS A 241 1.08 20.07 -4.37
C LYS A 241 1.57 20.42 -5.77
N LEU A 242 2.82 20.07 -6.06
CA LEU A 242 3.43 20.30 -7.37
C LEU A 242 2.74 19.48 -8.47
N SER A 243 2.51 18.20 -8.23
CA SER A 243 1.78 17.36 -9.18
C SER A 243 0.36 17.86 -9.43
N HIS A 244 -0.33 18.33 -8.38
CA HIS A 244 -1.64 18.95 -8.51
C HIS A 244 -1.60 20.22 -9.36
N GLU A 245 -0.62 21.07 -9.15
CA GLU A 245 -0.45 22.31 -9.93
C GLU A 245 -0.16 22.00 -11.41
N ILE A 246 0.71 21.03 -11.70
CA ILE A 246 1.04 20.61 -13.08
C ILE A 246 -0.23 20.15 -13.80
N VAL A 247 -1.00 19.26 -13.21
CA VAL A 247 -2.22 18.74 -13.86
C VAL A 247 -3.29 19.81 -14.03
N ASN A 248 -3.43 20.74 -13.08
CA ASN A 248 -4.42 21.83 -13.20
C ASN A 248 -4.01 22.91 -14.20
N THR A 249 -2.73 23.02 -14.54
CA THR A 249 -2.24 24.00 -15.52
C THR A 249 -2.43 23.51 -16.96
N HIS A 250 -2.72 22.21 -17.15
CA HIS A 250 -2.90 21.67 -18.49
C HIS A 250 -4.16 22.25 -19.15
N PRO A 251 -4.08 22.82 -20.37
CA PRO A 251 -5.18 23.54 -21.03
C PRO A 251 -6.41 22.70 -21.37
N ILE A 252 -6.37 21.39 -21.17
CA ILE A 252 -7.47 20.44 -21.48
C ILE A 252 -8.53 20.37 -20.37
N ARG A 253 -8.34 21.06 -19.25
CA ARG A 253 -9.28 21.01 -18.12
C ARG A 253 -10.20 22.21 -18.05
N ASN A 254 -11.14 22.29 -18.99
CA ASN A 254 -12.31 23.16 -18.83
C ASN A 254 -13.58 22.41 -18.38
N GLU A 255 -13.52 21.14 -18.01
CA GLU A 255 -14.68 20.44 -17.44
C GLU A 255 -14.27 19.53 -16.26
N LEU A 256 -14.71 19.93 -15.07
CA LEU A 256 -15.04 19.14 -13.88
C LEU A 256 -14.35 17.76 -13.75
N VAL A 257 -13.10 17.73 -13.33
CA VAL A 257 -12.53 16.53 -12.74
C VAL A 257 -12.54 16.67 -11.23
N SER A 258 -13.46 15.95 -10.60
CA SER A 258 -13.55 15.80 -9.16
C SER A 258 -12.24 15.36 -8.54
N HIS A 259 -11.93 15.82 -7.34
CA HIS A 259 -10.73 15.59 -6.52
C HIS A 259 -10.31 14.12 -6.27
N GLN A 260 -10.80 13.15 -7.05
CA GLN A 260 -10.67 11.72 -6.74
C GLN A 260 -9.39 11.03 -7.25
N TYR A 261 -8.62 11.61 -8.19
CA TYR A 261 -7.61 10.86 -8.98
C TYR A 261 -6.15 10.97 -8.53
N TRP A 262 -5.83 11.68 -7.47
CA TRP A 262 -4.45 12.04 -7.11
C TRP A 262 -3.59 10.93 -6.47
N GLN A 263 -4.07 9.72 -6.32
CA GLN A 263 -3.28 8.64 -5.73
C GLN A 263 -2.63 7.68 -6.75
N ALA A 264 -2.90 7.82 -8.04
CA ALA A 264 -2.55 6.81 -9.03
C ALA A 264 -1.21 7.03 -9.75
N THR A 265 -0.65 8.23 -9.78
CA THR A 265 0.65 8.47 -10.41
C THR A 265 1.78 8.42 -9.39
N ARG A 266 2.17 7.20 -9.00
CA ARG A 266 3.53 6.98 -8.48
C ARG A 266 4.48 7.12 -9.67
N ILE A 267 5.07 8.27 -9.85
CA ILE A 267 6.33 8.41 -10.57
C ILE A 267 7.35 7.70 -9.66
N PRO A 268 7.99 6.60 -10.09
CA PRO A 268 9.04 6.00 -9.30
C PRO A 268 10.15 7.04 -9.14
N CYS A 269 10.48 7.40 -7.91
CA CYS A 269 11.71 8.14 -7.64
C CYS A 269 12.87 7.23 -8.02
N LEU A 270 13.62 7.60 -9.07
CA LEU A 270 14.97 7.11 -9.36
C LEU A 270 15.93 7.50 -8.23
#